data_36b9ce0659c6513759db1ee1adbbb80f
#
_entry.id   36b9ce0659c6513759db1ee1adbbb80f
#
_cell.length_a   1.000
_cell.length_b   1.000
_cell.length_c   1.000
_cell.angle_alpha   90.00
_cell.angle_beta   90.00
_cell.angle_gamma   90.00
#
_symmetry.space_group_name_H-M   'P 1'
#
loop_
_entity.id
_entity.type
_entity.pdbx_description
1 polymer ?
#
loop_
_entity_poly.entity_id
_entity_poly.type
_entity_poly.pdbx_seq_one_letter_code
_entity_poly.pdbx_strand_id
1 'polypeptide(L)' 'MDYSEEFPFDQFPWKLVYKEGNETRKCYFQSEDHRKKHIERYHLKKKDIKLSYKFEE' A
#
# COMPACT_ATOMS: atom_id res chain seq x y z
N MET A 1 5.95 -20.35 9.21
CA MET A 1 4.68 -19.64 9.49
C MET A 1 4.24 -18.83 8.28
N ASP A 2 2.99 -18.88 7.97
CA ASP A 2 2.45 -18.15 6.85
C ASP A 2 1.80 -16.86 7.33
N TYR A 3 2.47 -15.75 7.09
CA TYR A 3 1.99 -14.45 7.54
C TYR A 3 0.76 -13.97 6.78
N SER A 4 0.55 -14.47 5.59
CA SER A 4 -0.59 -14.04 4.81
C SER A 4 -1.90 -14.46 5.45
N GLU A 5 -1.90 -15.53 6.22
CA GLU A 5 -3.10 -15.99 6.91
C GLU A 5 -3.46 -15.10 8.10
N GLU A 6 -2.47 -14.36 8.61
CA GLU A 6 -2.66 -13.53 9.79
C GLU A 6 -2.94 -12.09 9.43
N PHE A 7 -2.64 -11.70 8.19
CA PHE A 7 -2.86 -10.32 7.80
C PHE A 7 -4.34 -10.06 7.51
N PRO A 8 -4.93 -9.04 8.14
CA PRO A 8 -6.36 -8.77 7.97
C PRO A 8 -6.66 -8.01 6.67
N PHE A 9 -6.57 -8.69 5.54
CA PHE A 9 -6.81 -8.07 4.24
C PHE A 9 -8.22 -7.53 4.10
N ASP A 10 -9.18 -8.11 4.80
CA ASP A 10 -10.55 -7.63 4.80
C ASP A 10 -10.68 -6.26 5.47
N GLN A 11 -9.78 -5.94 6.40
CA GLN A 11 -9.77 -4.65 7.09
C GLN A 11 -8.85 -3.64 6.39
N PHE A 12 -7.83 -4.15 5.67
CA PHE A 12 -6.85 -3.30 4.98
C PHE A 12 -6.74 -3.73 3.52
N PRO A 13 -7.81 -3.55 2.75
CA PRO A 13 -7.83 -4.05 1.37
C PRO A 13 -7.03 -3.22 0.37
N TRP A 14 -6.67 -1.99 0.73
CA TRP A 14 -5.92 -1.13 -0.17
C TRP A 14 -4.43 -1.36 -0.04
N LYS A 15 -3.78 -1.64 -1.15
CA LYS A 15 -2.35 -1.93 -1.19
C LYS A 15 -1.64 -0.87 -2.02
N LEU A 16 -0.50 -0.42 -1.50
CA LEU A 16 0.37 0.51 -2.20
C LEU A 16 1.78 -0.06 -2.21
N VAL A 17 2.35 -0.18 -3.40
CA VAL A 17 3.73 -0.61 -3.57
C VAL A 17 4.47 0.51 -4.27
N TYR A 18 5.50 1.03 -3.64
CA TYR A 18 6.27 2.11 -4.20
C TYR A 18 7.76 1.92 -3.95
N LYS A 19 8.56 2.66 -4.68
CA LYS A 19 10.00 2.59 -4.56
C LYS A 19 10.51 3.77 -3.75
N GLU A 20 11.35 3.48 -2.77
CA GLU A 20 11.99 4.51 -1.96
C GLU A 20 13.48 4.27 -2.01
N GLY A 21 14.18 5.09 -2.79
CA GLY A 21 15.60 4.86 -3.03
C GLY A 21 15.81 3.54 -3.76
N ASN A 22 16.55 2.65 -3.15
CA ASN A 22 16.80 1.32 -3.71
C ASN A 22 15.90 0.24 -3.13
N GLU A 23 14.94 0.64 -2.28
CA GLU A 23 14.07 -0.31 -1.63
C GLU A 23 12.65 -0.23 -2.15
N THR A 24 11.97 -1.37 -2.11
CA THR A 24 10.55 -1.45 -2.44
C THR A 24 9.77 -1.50 -1.14
N ARG A 25 8.82 -0.58 -0.99
CA ARG A 25 7.99 -0.50 0.19
C ARG A 25 6.58 -0.98 -0.12
N LYS A 26 6.00 -1.72 0.81
CA LYS A 26 4.62 -2.20 0.69
C LYS A 26 3.84 -1.71 1.89
N CYS A 27 2.72 -1.06 1.60
CA CYS A 27 1.85 -0.54 2.65
C CYS A 27 0.42 -0.97 2.41
N TYR A 28 -0.34 -1.09 3.47
CA TYR A 28 -1.74 -1.50 3.41
C TYR A 28 -2.59 -0.49 4.16
N PHE A 29 -3.75 -0.19 3.61
CA PHE A 29 -4.62 0.84 4.16
C PHE A 29 -6.07 0.37 4.27
N GLN A 30 -6.79 0.96 5.21
CA GLN A 30 -8.20 0.65 5.42
C GLN A 30 -9.09 1.22 4.31
N SER A 31 -8.71 2.37 3.78
CA SER A 31 -9.50 3.03 2.76
C SER A 31 -8.62 3.77 1.77
N GLU A 32 -9.24 4.19 0.67
CA GLU A 32 -8.56 4.97 -0.33
C GLU A 32 -8.07 6.30 0.22
N ASP A 33 -8.84 6.91 1.12
CA ASP A 33 -8.43 8.17 1.74
C ASP A 33 -7.14 8.03 2.51
N HIS A 34 -7.01 6.94 3.26
CA HIS A 34 -5.76 6.68 4.00
C HIS A 34 -4.59 6.52 3.05
N ARG A 35 -4.81 5.84 1.94
CA ARG A 35 -3.77 5.65 0.93
C ARG A 35 -3.35 6.98 0.33
N LYS A 36 -4.32 7.81 -0.03
CA LYS A 36 -4.03 9.12 -0.60
C LYS A 36 -3.30 10.02 0.37
N LYS A 37 -3.70 10.01 1.63
CA LYS A 37 -3.03 10.80 2.66
C LYS A 37 -1.59 10.36 2.86
N HIS A 38 -1.34 9.07 2.78
CA HIS A 38 0.02 8.55 2.88
C HIS A 38 0.88 9.06 1.72
N ILE A 39 0.34 9.02 0.52
CA ILE A 39 1.05 9.50 -0.67
C ILE A 39 1.39 10.98 -0.52
N GLU A 40 0.45 11.78 -0.05
CA GLU A 40 0.68 13.20 0.15
C GLU A 40 1.69 13.46 1.26
N ARG A 41 1.55 12.73 2.36
CA ARG A 41 2.41 12.93 3.53
C ARG A 41 3.88 12.69 3.21
N TYR A 42 4.16 11.66 2.43
CA TYR A 42 5.53 11.30 2.09
C TYR A 42 5.96 11.81 0.72
N HIS A 43 5.12 12.63 0.09
CA HIS A 43 5.42 13.25 -1.20
C HIS A 43 5.82 12.23 -2.25
N LEU A 44 5.10 11.12 -2.29
CA LEU A 44 5.39 10.05 -3.24
C LEU A 44 5.01 10.50 -4.65
N LYS A 45 5.91 10.25 -5.59
CA LYS A 45 5.68 10.63 -6.98
C LYS A 45 5.07 9.47 -7.72
N LYS A 46 4.24 9.79 -8.70
CA LYS A 46 3.56 8.77 -9.48
C LYS A 46 4.54 7.80 -10.14
N LYS A 47 5.70 8.30 -10.57
CA LYS A 47 6.72 7.45 -11.18
C LYS A 47 7.32 6.44 -10.22
N ASP A 48 7.26 6.71 -8.92
CA ASP A 48 7.81 5.82 -7.91
C ASP A 48 6.79 4.80 -7.43
N ILE A 49 5.52 5.02 -7.74
CA ILE A 49 4.46 4.10 -7.35
C ILE A 49 4.37 2.99 -8.38
N LYS A 50 4.63 1.77 -7.96
CA LYS A 50 4.59 0.62 -8.86
C LYS A 50 3.20 0.02 -8.97
N LEU A 51 2.53 -0.14 -7.85
CA LEU A 51 1.19 -0.71 -7.79
C LEU A 51 0.37 0.05 -6.76
N SER A 52 -0.87 0.31 -7.11
CA SER A 52 -1.83 0.93 -6.18
C SER A 52 -3.20 0.38 -6.54
N TYR A 53 -3.69 -0.53 -5.73
CA TYR A 53 -4.95 -1.16 -6.05
C TYR A 53 -5.66 -1.64 -4.80
N LYS A 54 -6.94 -1.90 -4.96
CA LYS A 54 -7.75 -2.46 -3.90
C LYS A 54 -7.77 -3.98 -4.06
N PHE A 55 -7.44 -4.68 -3.00
CA PHE A 55 -7.48 -6.12 -3.00
C PHE A 55 -8.93 -6.59 -2.96
N GLU A 56 -9.31 -7.45 -3.89
CA GLU A 56 -10.65 -8.03 -3.95
C GLU A 56 -10.55 -9.53 -4.13
N GLU A 57 -11.42 -10.24 -3.43
CA GLU A 57 -11.48 -11.69 -3.57
C GLU A 57 -12.27 -12.09 -4.80
#